data_ceff8daa002117b089574a19616bf56e
#
_entry.id   ceff8daa002117b089574a19616bf56e
#
_cell.length_a   1.000
_cell.length_b   1.000
_cell.length_c   1.000
_cell.angle_alpha   90.00
_cell.angle_beta   90.00
_cell.angle_gamma   90.00
#
_symmetry.space_group_name_H-M   'P 1'
#
loop_
_entity.id
_entity.type
_entity.pdbx_description
1 polymer ?
#
loop_
_entity_poly.entity_id
_entity_poly.type
_entity_poly.pdbx_seq_one_letter_code
_entity_poly.pdbx_strand_id
1 'polypeptide(L)'
;MGSERTELDALRTYMTALLREQGVEVMEAWPREGRPRLTGVVAAVSIRSCRAEPGAFWDYLGEEMDPDTGTWRERYGRRLEVVFGLDLYAPGEGGGGVCQEGFDALAGALNTGGSGGLRVRSLSRGEVGYDQDLDVLKCPVEASCQAYLYASAQESGSFTDFVVKGEIV
;
A
#
# COMPACT_ATOMS: atom_id res chain seq x y z
N MET A 1 21.19 -11.13 11.23
CA MET A 1 20.51 -9.90 11.65
C MET A 1 19.20 -9.81 10.90
N GLY A 2 18.09 -9.95 11.59
CA GLY A 2 16.78 -9.71 11.00
C GLY A 2 16.66 -8.22 10.67
N SER A 3 16.46 -7.90 9.39
CA SER A 3 16.02 -6.57 8.99
C SER A 3 14.69 -6.32 9.71
N GLU A 4 14.67 -5.39 10.63
CA GLU A 4 13.42 -4.90 11.19
C GLU A 4 12.60 -4.37 10.03
N ARG A 5 11.52 -5.06 9.70
CA ARG A 5 10.58 -4.58 8.69
C ARG A 5 9.96 -3.30 9.23
N THR A 6 10.18 -2.21 8.54
CA THR A 6 9.53 -0.97 8.89
C THR A 6 8.02 -1.10 8.66
N GLU A 7 7.24 -0.29 9.34
CA GLU A 7 5.77 -0.23 9.15
C GLU A 7 5.40 0.09 7.70
N LEU A 8 6.22 0.90 7.04
CA LEU A 8 6.06 1.22 5.62
C LEU A 8 6.27 0.00 4.73
N ASP A 9 7.24 -0.86 5.06
CA ASP A 9 7.44 -2.13 4.34
C ASP A 9 6.24 -3.07 4.51
N ALA A 10 5.62 -3.07 5.69
CA ALA A 10 4.40 -3.83 5.93
C ALA A 10 3.23 -3.31 5.08
N LEU A 11 3.08 -2.00 4.93
CA LEU A 11 2.07 -1.39 4.07
C LEU A 11 2.30 -1.72 2.59
N ARG A 12 3.55 -1.66 2.14
CA ARG A 12 3.91 -2.03 0.76
C ARG A 12 3.62 -3.51 0.50
N THR A 13 3.99 -4.38 1.42
CA THR A 13 3.71 -5.81 1.34
C THR A 13 2.20 -6.08 1.30
N TYR A 14 1.43 -5.36 2.11
CA TYR A 14 -0.03 -5.47 2.12
C TYR A 14 -0.63 -5.06 0.76
N MET A 15 -0.21 -3.92 0.22
CA MET A 15 -0.68 -3.47 -1.10
C MET A 15 -0.33 -4.47 -2.20
N THR A 16 0.89 -5.00 -2.18
CA THR A 16 1.35 -6.02 -3.12
C THR A 16 0.49 -7.28 -3.07
N ALA A 17 0.21 -7.77 -1.86
CA ALA A 17 -0.64 -8.94 -1.66
C ALA A 17 -2.06 -8.71 -2.14
N LEU A 18 -2.64 -7.55 -1.84
CA LEU A 18 -3.98 -7.16 -2.27
C LEU A 18 -4.11 -7.18 -3.79
N LEU A 19 -3.15 -6.59 -4.49
CA LEU A 19 -3.16 -6.56 -5.95
C LEU A 19 -2.99 -7.96 -6.56
N ARG A 20 -2.10 -8.78 -6.01
CA ARG A 20 -1.90 -10.17 -6.45
C ARG A 20 -3.13 -11.02 -6.27
N GLU A 21 -3.84 -10.89 -5.15
CA GLU A 21 -5.09 -11.59 -4.90
C GLU A 21 -6.17 -11.24 -5.93
N GLN A 22 -6.13 -10.03 -6.45
CA GLN A 22 -7.06 -9.57 -7.48
C GLN A 22 -6.58 -9.85 -8.91
N GLY A 23 -5.50 -10.60 -9.07
CA GLY A 23 -4.99 -11.02 -10.36
C GLY A 23 -4.10 -10.01 -11.08
N VAL A 24 -3.68 -8.96 -10.39
CA VAL A 24 -2.73 -7.98 -10.93
C VAL A 24 -1.31 -8.52 -10.77
N GLU A 25 -0.55 -8.54 -11.84
CA GLU A 25 0.86 -8.91 -11.77
C GLU A 25 1.67 -7.76 -11.19
N VAL A 26 2.44 -8.05 -10.14
CA VAL A 26 3.11 -7.04 -9.34
C VAL A 26 4.58 -7.39 -9.16
N MET A 27 5.43 -6.37 -9.25
CA MET A 27 6.82 -6.43 -8.81
C MET A 27 7.08 -5.38 -7.72
N GLU A 28 8.01 -5.68 -6.82
CA GLU A 28 8.29 -4.79 -5.69
C GLU A 28 8.97 -3.50 -6.09
N ALA A 29 9.80 -3.55 -7.13
CA ALA A 29 10.44 -2.39 -7.70
C ALA A 29 10.86 -2.71 -9.14
N TRP A 30 10.95 -1.67 -9.97
CA TRP A 30 11.52 -1.83 -11.30
C TRP A 30 13.04 -1.99 -11.18
N PRO A 31 13.62 -3.14 -11.55
CA PRO A 31 15.05 -3.36 -11.34
C PRO A 31 15.89 -2.44 -12.24
N ARG A 32 17.00 -1.96 -11.69
CA ARG A 32 17.93 -1.11 -12.44
C ARG A 32 18.75 -1.91 -13.45
N GLU A 33 19.07 -3.15 -13.11
CA GLU A 33 19.84 -4.08 -13.93
C GLU A 33 19.11 -5.42 -14.06
N GLY A 34 19.41 -6.17 -15.11
CA GLY A 34 18.82 -7.49 -15.31
C GLY A 34 17.30 -7.46 -15.49
N ARG A 35 16.77 -6.46 -16.16
CA ARG A 35 15.34 -6.28 -16.35
C ARG A 35 14.73 -7.42 -17.14
N PRO A 36 13.66 -8.05 -16.63
CA PRO A 36 13.00 -9.12 -17.35
C PRO A 36 12.27 -8.55 -18.58
N ARG A 37 12.23 -9.34 -19.63
CA ARG A 37 11.39 -9.01 -20.77
C ARG A 37 9.93 -9.13 -20.36
N LEU A 38 9.18 -8.05 -20.52
CA LEU A 38 7.77 -8.03 -20.16
C LEU A 38 6.95 -8.75 -21.23
N THR A 39 6.05 -9.61 -20.78
CA THR A 39 5.06 -10.29 -21.61
C THR A 39 3.66 -9.68 -21.48
N GLY A 40 3.46 -8.84 -20.48
CA GLY A 40 2.21 -8.15 -20.20
C GLY A 40 2.43 -6.97 -19.29
N VAL A 41 1.36 -6.39 -18.80
CA VAL A 41 1.40 -5.25 -17.86
C VAL A 41 1.80 -5.72 -16.48
N VAL A 42 2.73 -5.01 -15.86
CA VAL A 42 3.20 -5.25 -14.49
C VAL A 42 3.10 -3.95 -13.71
N ALA A 43 2.60 -4.02 -12.49
CA ALA A 43 2.59 -2.90 -11.57
C ALA A 43 3.81 -2.97 -10.64
N ALA A 44 4.57 -1.90 -10.58
CA ALA A 44 5.65 -1.76 -9.61
C ALA A 44 5.15 -0.97 -8.41
N VAL A 45 5.18 -1.59 -7.23
CA VAL A 45 4.67 -1.01 -6.00
C VAL A 45 5.78 -0.31 -5.22
N SER A 46 5.56 0.96 -4.93
CA SER A 46 6.44 1.76 -4.08
C SER A 46 5.63 2.66 -3.17
N ILE A 47 6.24 3.22 -2.15
CA ILE A 47 5.63 4.26 -1.33
C ILE A 47 6.30 5.58 -1.67
N ARG A 48 5.51 6.53 -2.18
CA ARG A 48 5.99 7.86 -2.57
C ARG A 48 6.01 8.84 -1.42
N SER A 49 5.00 8.77 -0.56
CA SER A 49 4.92 9.60 0.63
C SER A 49 4.09 8.94 1.71
N CYS A 50 4.38 9.27 2.94
CA CYS A 50 3.61 8.85 4.09
C CYS A 50 3.57 10.00 5.09
N ARG A 51 2.39 10.32 5.56
CA ARG A 51 2.17 11.32 6.58
C ARG A 51 1.36 10.71 7.71
N ALA A 52 1.88 10.83 8.93
CA ALA A 52 1.19 10.38 10.13
C ALA A 52 0.52 11.59 10.81
N GLU A 53 -0.74 11.44 11.13
CA GLU A 53 -1.53 12.44 11.85
C GLU A 53 -2.20 11.80 13.06
N PRO A 54 -2.53 12.58 14.11
CA PRO A 54 -3.34 12.08 15.20
C PRO A 54 -4.66 11.50 14.68
N GLY A 55 -4.98 10.26 15.07
CA GLY A 55 -6.23 9.61 14.68
C GLY A 55 -7.42 10.08 15.50
N ALA A 56 -7.14 10.62 16.68
CA ALA A 56 -8.11 11.17 17.62
C ALA A 56 -7.42 12.23 18.47
N PHE A 57 -8.10 12.73 19.49
CA PHE A 57 -7.50 13.70 20.42
C PHE A 57 -6.27 13.09 21.11
N TRP A 58 -5.09 13.68 20.93
CA TRP A 58 -3.83 13.25 21.58
C TRP A 58 -3.39 11.82 21.27
N ASP A 59 -3.71 11.31 20.09
CA ASP A 59 -3.44 9.91 19.71
C ASP A 59 -4.13 8.85 20.59
N TYR A 60 -4.92 9.24 21.57
CA TYR A 60 -5.62 8.35 22.48
C TYR A 60 -6.99 7.93 21.90
N LEU A 61 -7.21 6.64 21.76
CA LEU A 61 -8.42 6.07 21.19
C LEU A 61 -9.37 5.43 22.21
N GLY A 62 -8.98 5.37 23.46
CA GLY A 62 -9.75 4.73 24.50
C GLY A 62 -9.09 3.50 25.10
N GLU A 63 -9.85 2.76 25.87
CA GLU A 63 -9.41 1.54 26.51
C GLU A 63 -10.14 0.32 25.95
N GLU A 64 -9.44 -0.78 25.82
CA GLU A 64 -10.01 -2.07 25.44
C GLU A 64 -9.62 -3.13 26.47
N MET A 65 -10.59 -3.94 26.85
CA MET A 65 -10.32 -5.06 27.72
C MET A 65 -9.79 -6.25 26.93
N ASP A 66 -8.64 -6.76 27.35
CA ASP A 66 -8.10 -8.00 26.83
C ASP A 66 -8.92 -9.18 27.43
N PRO A 67 -9.64 -9.96 26.61
CA PRO A 67 -10.46 -11.07 27.11
C PRO A 67 -9.64 -12.23 27.67
N ASP A 68 -8.37 -12.37 27.27
CA ASP A 68 -7.51 -13.46 27.71
C ASP A 68 -6.90 -13.20 29.09
N THR A 69 -6.58 -11.96 29.40
CA THR A 69 -5.91 -11.56 30.64
C THR A 69 -6.82 -10.79 31.60
N GLY A 70 -7.98 -10.31 31.14
CA GLY A 70 -8.89 -9.46 31.91
C GLY A 70 -8.34 -8.09 32.25
N THR A 71 -7.24 -7.68 31.61
CA THR A 71 -6.62 -6.37 31.83
C THR A 71 -7.09 -5.35 30.81
N TRP A 72 -7.22 -4.10 31.24
CA TRP A 72 -7.51 -2.98 30.37
C TRP A 72 -6.24 -2.49 29.70
N ARG A 73 -6.30 -2.28 28.38
CA ARG A 73 -5.20 -1.71 27.59
C ARG A 73 -5.63 -0.38 27.01
N GLU A 74 -4.78 0.62 27.15
CA GLU A 74 -4.95 1.90 26.47
C GLU A 74 -4.60 1.73 24.98
N ARG A 75 -5.45 2.24 24.12
CA ARG A 75 -5.24 2.23 22.67
C ARG A 75 -4.89 3.62 22.20
N TYR A 76 -3.81 3.68 21.46
CA TYR A 76 -3.33 4.87 20.78
C TYR A 76 -3.34 4.60 19.28
N GLY A 77 -3.67 5.61 18.49
CA GLY A 77 -3.69 5.43 17.05
C GLY A 77 -3.35 6.70 16.31
N ARG A 78 -2.65 6.51 15.22
CA ARG A 78 -2.37 7.57 14.26
C ARG A 78 -3.00 7.23 12.93
N ARG A 79 -3.51 8.25 12.26
CA ARG A 79 -3.95 8.15 10.90
C ARG A 79 -2.76 8.32 9.97
N LEU A 80 -2.57 7.36 9.07
CA LEU A 80 -1.57 7.43 8.04
C LEU A 80 -2.22 7.82 6.72
N GLU A 81 -1.70 8.86 6.10
CA GLU A 81 -1.97 9.21 4.73
C GLU A 81 -0.80 8.71 3.89
N VAL A 82 -1.04 7.70 3.07
CA VAL A 82 -0.01 7.03 2.30
C VAL A 82 -0.29 7.19 0.82
N VAL A 83 0.70 7.66 0.07
CA VAL A 83 0.62 7.68 -1.38
C VAL A 83 1.50 6.55 -1.93
N PHE A 84 0.86 5.56 -2.53
CA PHE A 84 1.54 4.50 -3.24
C PHE A 84 1.82 4.89 -4.68
N GLY A 85 3.01 4.56 -5.15
CA GLY A 85 3.31 4.51 -6.56
C GLY A 85 2.97 3.10 -7.07
N LEU A 86 2.06 3.02 -8.02
CA LEU A 86 1.66 1.78 -8.68
C LEU A 86 1.96 1.89 -10.17
N ASP A 87 3.20 2.24 -10.50
CA ASP A 87 3.58 2.50 -11.86
C ASP A 87 3.41 1.25 -12.73
N LEU A 88 2.72 1.41 -13.84
CA LEU A 88 2.49 0.34 -14.80
C LEU A 88 3.60 0.34 -15.85
N TYR A 89 4.15 -0.83 -16.08
CA TYR A 89 5.10 -1.10 -17.17
C TYR A 89 4.49 -2.10 -18.12
N ALA A 90 4.57 -1.81 -19.39
CA ALA A 90 4.02 -2.65 -20.44
C ALA A 90 4.99 -2.80 -21.61
N PRO A 91 4.94 -3.90 -22.38
CA PRO A 91 5.71 -4.01 -23.61
C PRO A 91 5.36 -2.89 -24.60
N GLY A 92 6.37 -2.34 -25.25
CA GLY A 92 6.20 -1.24 -26.20
C GLY A 92 5.29 -1.60 -27.40
N GLU A 93 5.22 -2.87 -27.74
CA GLU A 93 4.42 -3.38 -28.85
C GLU A 93 2.89 -3.21 -28.65
N GLY A 94 2.44 -3.14 -27.39
CA GLY A 94 1.01 -3.07 -27.06
C GLY A 94 0.38 -1.69 -27.23
N GLY A 95 1.20 -0.64 -27.31
CA GLY A 95 0.72 0.73 -27.36
C GLY A 95 0.05 1.21 -26.06
N GLY A 96 -0.46 2.44 -26.07
CA GLY A 96 -1.05 3.09 -24.88
C GLY A 96 -2.32 2.40 -24.35
N GLY A 97 -3.02 1.61 -25.17
CA GLY A 97 -4.21 0.87 -24.76
C GLY A 97 -3.92 -0.18 -23.68
N VAL A 98 -2.75 -0.79 -23.70
CA VAL A 98 -2.34 -1.78 -22.72
C VAL A 98 -2.20 -1.14 -21.33
N CYS A 99 -1.65 0.08 -21.27
CA CYS A 99 -1.56 0.83 -20.02
C CYS A 99 -2.95 1.22 -19.48
N GLN A 100 -3.88 1.56 -20.35
CA GLN A 100 -5.25 1.85 -19.97
C GLN A 100 -5.94 0.62 -19.37
N GLU A 101 -5.78 -0.54 -19.99
CA GLU A 101 -6.30 -1.81 -19.47
C GLU A 101 -5.70 -2.14 -18.11
N GLY A 102 -4.38 -1.90 -17.94
CA GLY A 102 -3.71 -2.07 -16.66
C GLY A 102 -4.23 -1.14 -15.59
N PHE A 103 -4.49 0.12 -15.92
CA PHE A 103 -5.10 1.07 -15.00
C PHE A 103 -6.51 0.65 -14.59
N ASP A 104 -7.32 0.19 -15.53
CA ASP A 104 -8.67 -0.29 -15.25
C ASP A 104 -8.64 -1.53 -14.35
N ALA A 105 -7.66 -2.41 -14.55
CA ALA A 105 -7.45 -3.57 -13.67
C ALA A 105 -7.08 -3.16 -12.24
N LEU A 106 -6.20 -2.16 -12.09
CA LEU A 106 -5.86 -1.59 -10.77
C LEU A 106 -7.10 -0.98 -10.10
N ALA A 107 -7.86 -0.19 -10.83
CA ALA A 107 -9.07 0.44 -10.31
C ALA A 107 -10.08 -0.61 -9.84
N GLY A 108 -10.27 -1.67 -10.61
CA GLY A 108 -11.13 -2.79 -10.23
C GLY A 108 -10.63 -3.53 -8.99
N ALA A 109 -9.33 -3.84 -8.94
CA ALA A 109 -8.71 -4.52 -7.82
C ALA A 109 -8.85 -3.72 -6.51
N LEU A 110 -8.59 -2.43 -6.56
CA LEU A 110 -8.65 -1.55 -5.38
C LEU A 110 -10.08 -1.24 -4.94
N ASN A 111 -11.03 -1.33 -5.84
CA ASN A 111 -12.45 -1.14 -5.52
C ASN A 111 -13.07 -2.37 -4.84
N THR A 112 -12.63 -3.57 -5.20
CA THR A 112 -13.19 -4.83 -4.70
C THR A 112 -12.41 -5.44 -3.55
N GLY A 113 -11.10 -5.17 -3.45
CA GLY A 113 -10.19 -5.81 -2.49
C GLY A 113 -10.13 -5.15 -1.12
N GLY A 114 -10.87 -4.10 -0.86
CA GLY A 114 -10.62 -3.15 0.18
C GLY A 114 -11.02 -3.47 1.62
N SER A 115 -11.05 -4.72 2.06
CA SER A 115 -11.58 -5.02 3.40
C SER A 115 -10.55 -5.11 4.54
N GLY A 116 -9.29 -4.98 4.28
CA GLY A 116 -8.28 -5.42 5.26
C GLY A 116 -7.47 -4.34 5.96
N GLY A 117 -7.82 -3.08 5.91
CA GLY A 117 -7.07 -2.12 6.68
C GLY A 117 -6.55 -0.90 5.92
N LEU A 118 -6.68 -0.90 4.62
CA LEU A 118 -6.23 0.20 3.79
C LEU A 118 -7.41 0.75 2.99
N ARG A 119 -7.73 2.00 3.20
CA ARG A 119 -8.79 2.66 2.44
C ARG A 119 -8.19 3.45 1.29
N VAL A 120 -8.48 3.05 0.08
CA VAL A 120 -8.09 3.80 -1.11
C VAL A 120 -9.05 4.98 -1.30
N ARG A 121 -8.50 6.18 -1.31
CA ARG A 121 -9.28 7.41 -1.49
C ARG A 121 -9.35 7.86 -2.93
N SER A 122 -8.24 7.75 -3.62
CA SER A 122 -8.15 8.15 -5.01
C SER A 122 -7.09 7.35 -5.76
N LEU A 123 -7.33 7.19 -7.03
CA LEU A 123 -6.39 6.58 -7.95
C LEU A 123 -6.24 7.52 -9.15
N SER A 124 -5.02 7.89 -9.48
CA SER A 124 -4.74 8.79 -10.59
C SER A 124 -3.59 8.26 -11.44
N ARG A 125 -3.59 8.60 -12.71
CA ARG A 125 -2.51 8.28 -13.62
C ARG A 125 -1.98 9.52 -14.32
N GLY A 126 -0.68 9.50 -14.64
CA GLY A 126 -0.05 10.50 -15.48
C GLY A 126 0.02 10.07 -16.96
N GLU A 127 0.78 10.80 -17.72
CA GLU A 127 1.02 10.48 -19.12
C GLU A 127 1.84 9.22 -19.28
N VAL A 128 1.52 8.46 -20.31
CA VAL A 128 2.30 7.29 -20.70
C VAL A 128 3.58 7.73 -21.41
N GLY A 129 4.72 7.33 -20.85
CA GLY A 129 6.02 7.53 -21.45
C GLY A 129 6.53 6.26 -22.15
N TYR A 130 7.31 6.41 -23.18
CA TYR A 130 7.97 5.32 -23.88
C TYR A 130 9.47 5.39 -23.65
N ASP A 131 10.05 4.31 -23.16
CA ASP A 131 11.48 4.13 -23.02
C ASP A 131 11.99 3.33 -24.22
N GLN A 132 12.71 4.01 -25.13
CA GLN A 132 13.23 3.41 -26.36
C GLN A 132 14.32 2.38 -26.09
N ASP A 133 15.14 2.58 -25.07
CA ASP A 133 16.25 1.69 -24.75
C ASP A 133 15.78 0.33 -24.26
N LEU A 134 14.64 0.30 -23.58
CA LEU A 134 14.07 -0.88 -22.97
C LEU A 134 12.86 -1.42 -23.70
N ASP A 135 12.35 -0.69 -24.66
CA ASP A 135 11.11 -0.98 -25.39
C ASP A 135 9.95 -1.26 -24.42
N VAL A 136 9.77 -0.37 -23.45
CA VAL A 136 8.67 -0.45 -22.49
C VAL A 136 7.91 0.87 -22.42
N LEU A 137 6.62 0.74 -22.19
CA LEU A 137 5.76 1.85 -21.81
C LEU A 137 5.71 1.96 -20.29
N LYS A 138 5.80 3.18 -19.78
CA LYS A 138 5.62 3.47 -18.37
C LYS A 138 4.43 4.40 -18.18
N CYS A 139 3.48 3.98 -17.35
CA CYS A 139 2.36 4.81 -16.94
C CYS A 139 2.48 5.08 -15.44
N PRO A 140 2.80 6.30 -15.01
CA PRO A 140 2.82 6.63 -13.59
C PRO A 140 1.41 6.54 -13.03
N VAL A 141 1.25 5.83 -11.92
CA VAL A 141 -0.02 5.70 -11.20
C VAL A 141 0.23 5.98 -9.73
N GLU A 142 -0.65 6.75 -9.14
CA GLU A 142 -0.65 7.04 -7.71
C GLU A 142 -1.97 6.63 -7.08
N ALA A 143 -1.88 5.94 -5.95
CA ALA A 143 -3.02 5.63 -5.10
C ALA A 143 -2.86 6.35 -3.76
N SER A 144 -3.75 7.28 -3.47
CA SER A 144 -3.82 7.93 -2.17
C SER A 144 -4.68 7.09 -1.25
N CYS A 145 -4.09 6.66 -0.14
CA CYS A 145 -4.71 5.73 0.78
C CYS A 145 -4.67 6.26 2.20
N GLN A 146 -5.61 5.79 2.99
CA GLN A 146 -5.66 6.04 4.42
C GLN A 146 -5.58 4.72 5.18
N ALA A 147 -4.74 4.70 6.19
CA ALA A 147 -4.62 3.58 7.11
C ALA A 147 -4.54 4.11 8.55
N TYR A 148 -4.72 3.23 9.52
CA TYR A 148 -4.54 3.55 10.91
C TYR A 148 -3.42 2.70 11.49
N LEU A 149 -2.53 3.35 12.20
CA LEU A 149 -1.50 2.70 13.00
C LEU A 149 -1.98 2.68 14.45
N TYR A 150 -2.17 1.50 14.99
CA TYR A 150 -2.57 1.31 16.37
C TYR A 150 -1.38 0.83 17.20
N ALA A 151 -1.21 1.45 18.35
CA ALA A 151 -0.30 0.98 19.38
C ALA A 151 -1.10 0.68 20.64
N SER A 152 -0.85 -0.45 21.27
CA SER A 152 -1.38 -0.75 22.60
C SER A 152 -0.28 -0.63 23.63
N ALA A 153 -0.58 0.09 24.71
CA ALA A 153 0.30 0.18 25.87
C ALA A 153 -0.24 -0.70 26.99
N GLN A 154 0.65 -1.48 27.60
CA GLN A 154 0.37 -2.15 28.87
C GLN A 154 0.56 -1.17 30.02
N GLU A 155 0.02 -1.49 31.21
CA GLU A 155 0.13 -0.69 32.43
C GLU A 155 1.58 -0.32 32.81
N SER A 156 2.57 -1.03 32.28
CA SER A 156 4.00 -0.75 32.46
C SER A 156 4.54 0.40 31.61
N GLY A 157 3.71 1.00 30.75
CA GLY A 157 4.13 2.10 29.88
C GLY A 157 4.94 1.69 28.66
N SER A 158 5.17 0.41 28.43
CA SER A 158 5.86 -0.08 27.23
C SER A 158 4.87 -0.37 26.11
N PHE A 159 5.16 0.13 24.92
CA PHE A 159 4.41 -0.22 23.71
C PHE A 159 4.86 -1.60 23.23
N THR A 160 3.95 -2.55 23.19
CA THR A 160 4.26 -3.94 22.87
C THR A 160 3.81 -4.39 21.50
N ASP A 161 2.77 -3.77 20.93
CA ASP A 161 2.22 -4.15 19.64
C ASP A 161 1.86 -2.95 18.78
N PHE A 162 2.28 -3.02 17.53
CA PHE A 162 1.86 -2.10 16.48
C PHE A 162 1.07 -2.87 15.43
N VAL A 163 -0.16 -2.49 15.21
CA VAL A 163 -1.02 -3.11 14.21
C VAL A 163 -1.54 -2.04 13.26
N VAL A 164 -1.34 -2.26 11.97
CA VAL A 164 -1.96 -1.43 10.94
C VAL A 164 -3.33 -1.99 10.64
N LYS A 165 -4.36 -1.20 10.91
CA LYS A 165 -5.75 -1.55 10.60
C LYS A 165 -6.38 -0.44 9.76
N GLY A 166 -7.30 -0.83 8.89
CA GLY A 166 -8.15 0.14 8.22
C GLY A 166 -9.23 0.68 9.12
N GLU A 167 -9.86 1.73 8.64
CA GLU A 167 -11.00 2.31 9.31
C GLU A 167 -12.15 1.30 9.32
N ILE A 168 -12.56 0.91 10.50
CA ILE A 168 -13.80 0.18 10.70
C ILE A 168 -14.89 1.22 10.89
N VAL A 169 -15.67 1.38 9.88
CA VAL A 169 -16.86 2.22 9.95
C VAL A 169 -18.01 1.41 10.51
#